data_7b5e4130c24a96e2a142afe3a8a0b1e8
#
_entry.id   7b5e4130c24a96e2a142afe3a8a0b1e8
#
_cell.length_a   1.000
_cell.length_b   1.000
_cell.length_c   1.000
_cell.angle_alpha   90.00
_cell.angle_beta   90.00
_cell.angle_gamma   90.00
#
_symmetry.space_group_name_H-M   'P 1'
#
loop_
_entity.id
_entity.type
_entity.pdbx_description
1 polymer ?
#
loop_
_entity_poly.entity_id
_entity_poly.type
_entity_poly.pdbx_seq_one_letter_code
_entity_poly.pdbx_strand_id
1 'polypeptide(L)'
;MKAFKDYETTKSLNEFQTLPAGAYPCKIIAAKVVTYSGQNGQSYDKLEIAFDIVEGEYANYFKNDYDGRTGEMKKWKGVLRLSVPTDDGSDGDNWAKRVFRTCIEAVEDSNPGYHWDWYEAGLKGKFTGVLFRNEEWEYNGKTGWKAMPFRFIPYQDAQSGNFKLPKDKPLKRVEAGVPMSFADAAAAVNSDDDKLPWE
;
A
#
# COMPACT_ATOMS: atom_id res chain seq x y z
N MET A 1 -10.88 -31.46 -29.90
CA MET A 1 -10.20 -30.69 -28.83
C MET A 1 -10.47 -31.39 -27.52
N LYS A 2 -9.47 -31.59 -26.67
CA LYS A 2 -9.65 -32.27 -25.37
C LYS A 2 -10.09 -31.23 -24.33
N ALA A 3 -11.16 -31.49 -23.57
CA ALA A 3 -11.56 -30.65 -22.47
C ALA A 3 -10.46 -30.64 -21.38
N PHE A 4 -10.16 -29.46 -20.82
CA PHE A 4 -9.26 -29.35 -19.68
C PHE A 4 -10.08 -29.49 -18.38
N LYS A 5 -9.38 -29.94 -17.34
CA LYS A 5 -9.98 -30.05 -16.01
C LYS A 5 -10.36 -28.67 -15.48
N ASP A 6 -11.38 -28.64 -14.67
CA ASP A 6 -11.82 -27.45 -13.93
C ASP A 6 -12.39 -26.31 -14.79
N TYR A 7 -12.81 -26.58 -16.05
CA TYR A 7 -13.40 -25.56 -16.93
C TYR A 7 -14.54 -24.79 -16.25
N GLU A 8 -15.45 -25.52 -15.61
CA GLU A 8 -16.65 -24.93 -14.94
C GLU A 8 -16.30 -24.11 -13.69
N THR A 9 -15.17 -24.40 -13.06
CA THR A 9 -14.73 -23.71 -11.83
C THR A 9 -13.64 -22.67 -12.07
N THR A 10 -13.09 -22.64 -13.30
CA THR A 10 -12.08 -21.65 -13.69
C THR A 10 -12.75 -20.32 -13.96
N LYS A 11 -12.38 -19.28 -13.17
CA LYS A 11 -12.88 -17.92 -13.39
C LYS A 11 -12.42 -17.39 -14.74
N SER A 12 -13.35 -16.78 -15.50
CA SER A 12 -13.02 -16.09 -16.74
C SER A 12 -12.21 -14.82 -16.45
N LEU A 13 -11.45 -14.31 -17.44
CA LEU A 13 -10.70 -13.05 -17.30
C LEU A 13 -11.63 -11.86 -17.00
N ASN A 14 -12.89 -11.92 -17.38
CA ASN A 14 -13.89 -10.87 -17.15
C ASN A 14 -14.41 -10.84 -15.69
N GLU A 15 -14.14 -11.88 -14.91
CA GLU A 15 -14.54 -11.97 -13.49
C GLU A 15 -13.53 -11.35 -12.53
N PHE A 16 -12.39 -10.86 -13.02
CA PHE A 16 -11.42 -10.16 -12.20
C PHE A 16 -11.85 -8.69 -12.03
N GLN A 17 -12.48 -8.41 -10.90
CA GLN A 17 -12.80 -7.04 -10.52
C GLN A 17 -11.52 -6.25 -10.24
N THR A 18 -11.47 -5.01 -10.76
CA THR A 18 -10.42 -4.06 -10.40
C THR A 18 -10.85 -3.30 -9.16
N LEU A 19 -10.01 -3.27 -8.14
CA LEU A 19 -10.27 -2.48 -6.93
C LEU A 19 -10.18 -0.99 -7.26
N PRO A 20 -11.24 -0.18 -7.08
CA PRO A 20 -11.16 1.27 -7.24
C PRO A 20 -10.44 1.95 -6.07
N ALA A 21 -9.97 3.19 -6.28
CA ALA A 21 -9.52 4.03 -5.17
C ALA A 21 -10.68 4.28 -4.20
N GLY A 22 -10.40 4.21 -2.91
CA GLY A 22 -11.42 4.30 -1.87
C GLY A 22 -10.85 3.86 -0.52
N ALA A 23 -11.71 3.76 0.48
CA ALA A 23 -11.34 3.16 1.74
C ALA A 23 -12.13 1.86 1.97
N TYR A 24 -11.46 0.87 2.50
CA TYR A 24 -12.04 -0.45 2.72
C TYR A 24 -11.78 -0.93 4.14
N PRO A 25 -12.81 -1.47 4.83
CA PRO A 25 -12.64 -2.16 6.09
C PRO A 25 -11.78 -3.41 5.91
N CYS A 26 -10.68 -3.48 6.63
CA CYS A 26 -9.68 -4.54 6.47
C CYS A 26 -9.32 -5.20 7.79
N LYS A 27 -8.73 -6.40 7.68
CA LYS A 27 -8.12 -7.12 8.79
C LYS A 27 -6.66 -7.41 8.47
N ILE A 28 -5.79 -7.14 9.42
CA ILE A 28 -4.35 -7.42 9.29
C ILE A 28 -4.13 -8.93 9.43
N ILE A 29 -3.42 -9.51 8.48
CA ILE A 29 -3.12 -10.95 8.41
C ILE A 29 -1.75 -11.24 9.02
N ALA A 30 -0.76 -10.39 8.71
CA ALA A 30 0.60 -10.51 9.20
C ALA A 30 1.30 -9.16 9.12
N ALA A 31 2.32 -8.98 9.95
CA ALA A 31 3.24 -7.85 9.86
C ALA A 31 4.67 -8.33 10.13
N LYS A 32 5.65 -7.69 9.49
CA LYS A 32 7.07 -7.98 9.68
C LYS A 32 7.91 -6.79 9.26
N VAL A 33 9.05 -6.60 9.90
CA VAL A 33 10.08 -5.68 9.43
C VAL A 33 10.92 -6.36 8.36
N VAL A 34 11.19 -5.65 7.27
CA VAL A 34 12.00 -6.12 6.14
C VAL A 34 13.04 -5.06 5.80
N THR A 35 14.30 -5.47 5.76
CA THR A 35 15.41 -4.62 5.34
C THR A 35 15.53 -4.62 3.82
N TYR A 36 15.56 -3.45 3.24
CA TYR A 36 15.76 -3.21 1.81
C TYR A 36 17.12 -2.60 1.55
N SER A 37 17.73 -2.97 0.42
CA SER A 37 18.97 -2.35 -0.04
C SER A 37 18.65 -1.23 -1.02
N GLY A 38 19.06 -0.01 -0.70
CA GLY A 38 18.96 1.14 -1.62
C GLY A 38 20.02 1.10 -2.71
N GLN A 39 19.83 1.89 -3.75
CA GLN A 39 20.75 1.98 -4.89
C GLN A 39 22.16 2.47 -4.49
N ASN A 40 22.29 3.19 -3.38
CA ASN A 40 23.55 3.72 -2.86
C ASN A 40 24.26 2.78 -1.87
N GLY A 41 23.83 1.52 -1.76
CA GLY A 41 24.35 0.56 -0.79
C GLY A 41 23.87 0.80 0.65
N GLN A 42 23.06 1.82 0.90
CA GLN A 42 22.42 2.04 2.20
C GLN A 42 21.24 1.09 2.35
N SER A 43 21.11 0.49 3.52
CA SER A 43 19.95 -0.31 3.88
C SER A 43 18.94 0.54 4.65
N TYR A 44 17.66 0.23 4.48
CA TYR A 44 16.56 0.85 5.20
C TYR A 44 15.48 -0.18 5.51
N ASP A 45 14.82 -0.01 6.64
CA ASP A 45 13.80 -0.92 7.10
C ASP A 45 12.39 -0.41 6.76
N LYS A 46 11.54 -1.34 6.38
CA LYS A 46 10.09 -1.10 6.24
C LYS A 46 9.31 -2.10 7.07
N LEU A 47 8.29 -1.62 7.73
CA LEU A 47 7.25 -2.45 8.30
C LEU A 47 6.25 -2.81 7.19
N GLU A 48 6.28 -4.07 6.76
CA GLU A 48 5.30 -4.61 5.82
C GLU A 48 4.11 -5.18 6.59
N ILE A 49 2.92 -4.66 6.30
CA ILE A 49 1.67 -5.07 6.95
C ILE A 49 0.75 -5.65 5.88
N ALA A 50 0.57 -6.96 5.90
CA ALA A 50 -0.34 -7.68 5.02
C ALA A 50 -1.76 -7.64 5.58
N PHE A 51 -2.73 -7.37 4.74
CA PHE A 51 -4.14 -7.27 5.11
C PHE A 51 -5.05 -7.82 4.00
N ASP A 52 -6.32 -8.06 4.34
CA ASP A 52 -7.39 -8.31 3.38
C ASP A 52 -8.64 -7.50 3.72
N ILE A 53 -9.47 -7.24 2.73
CA ILE A 53 -10.77 -6.58 2.88
C ILE A 53 -11.75 -7.57 3.50
N VAL A 54 -12.48 -7.15 4.53
CA VAL A 54 -13.37 -8.06 5.27
C VAL A 54 -14.85 -7.82 5.04
N GLU A 55 -15.22 -6.67 4.44
CA GLU A 55 -16.61 -6.30 4.24
C GLU A 55 -16.86 -5.69 2.85
N GLY A 56 -18.12 -5.70 2.43
CA GLY A 56 -18.59 -5.11 1.19
C GLY A 56 -18.33 -5.96 -0.05
N GLU A 57 -18.50 -5.35 -1.21
CA GLU A 57 -18.39 -6.00 -2.53
C GLU A 57 -17.01 -6.64 -2.75
N TYR A 58 -15.96 -6.05 -2.18
CA TYR A 58 -14.58 -6.48 -2.34
C TYR A 58 -14.05 -7.36 -1.20
N ALA A 59 -14.94 -7.93 -0.38
CA ALA A 59 -14.53 -8.83 0.69
C ALA A 59 -13.68 -10.00 0.16
N ASN A 60 -12.57 -10.30 0.85
CA ASN A 60 -11.57 -11.30 0.46
C ASN A 60 -10.88 -11.03 -0.91
N TYR A 61 -10.80 -9.78 -1.33
CA TYR A 61 -10.25 -9.41 -2.62
C TYR A 61 -8.83 -9.95 -2.85
N PHE A 62 -7.93 -9.74 -1.89
CA PHE A 62 -6.54 -10.18 -2.02
C PHE A 62 -6.39 -11.69 -1.85
N LYS A 63 -7.23 -12.31 -1.01
CA LYS A 63 -7.28 -13.76 -0.89
C LYS A 63 -7.72 -14.41 -2.20
N ASN A 64 -8.78 -13.91 -2.81
CA ASN A 64 -9.30 -14.41 -4.08
C ASN A 64 -8.28 -14.23 -5.22
N ASP A 65 -7.60 -13.07 -5.27
CA ASP A 65 -6.52 -12.82 -6.23
C ASP A 65 -5.34 -13.77 -6.00
N TYR A 66 -4.97 -14.03 -4.75
CA TYR A 66 -3.89 -14.94 -4.41
C TYR A 66 -4.23 -16.39 -4.74
N ASP A 67 -5.43 -16.86 -4.37
CA ASP A 67 -5.88 -18.24 -4.60
C ASP A 67 -6.08 -18.52 -6.10
N GLY A 68 -6.56 -17.53 -6.86
CA GLY A 68 -6.78 -17.63 -8.31
C GLY A 68 -5.51 -17.66 -9.16
N ARG A 69 -4.33 -17.43 -8.56
CA ARG A 69 -3.06 -17.52 -9.28
C ARG A 69 -2.47 -18.89 -9.20
N THR A 70 -1.92 -19.36 -10.33
CA THR A 70 -1.11 -20.57 -10.42
C THR A 70 0.37 -20.20 -10.40
N GLY A 71 1.21 -21.08 -9.86
CA GLY A 71 2.66 -20.94 -9.82
C GLY A 71 3.24 -20.87 -8.40
N GLU A 72 4.51 -21.29 -8.29
CA GLU A 72 5.20 -21.43 -7.00
C GLU A 72 5.60 -20.07 -6.38
N MET A 73 5.68 -19.00 -7.17
CA MET A 73 6.15 -17.68 -6.74
C MET A 73 5.02 -16.65 -6.57
N LYS A 74 3.80 -17.10 -6.29
CA LYS A 74 2.70 -16.18 -6.06
C LYS A 74 2.93 -15.33 -4.80
N LYS A 75 2.69 -14.01 -4.93
CA LYS A 75 2.88 -13.06 -3.84
C LYS A 75 1.54 -12.44 -3.43
N TRP A 76 1.37 -12.24 -2.12
CA TRP A 76 0.26 -11.46 -1.57
C TRP A 76 0.39 -10.00 -1.97
N LYS A 77 -0.67 -9.38 -2.47
CA LYS A 77 -0.66 -7.99 -2.96
C LYS A 77 -1.20 -6.97 -1.97
N GLY A 78 -2.05 -7.39 -1.04
CA GLY A 78 -2.62 -6.51 -0.02
C GLY A 78 -1.59 -6.17 1.06
N VAL A 79 -0.62 -5.32 0.76
CA VAL A 79 0.48 -4.96 1.68
C VAL A 79 0.65 -3.45 1.72
N LEU A 80 0.53 -2.87 2.93
CA LEU A 80 1.00 -1.51 3.20
C LEU A 80 2.43 -1.56 3.72
N ARG A 81 3.29 -0.66 3.23
CA ARG A 81 4.69 -0.55 3.62
C ARG A 81 4.93 0.79 4.28
N LEU A 82 5.25 0.77 5.56
CA LEU A 82 5.61 1.95 6.33
C LEU A 82 7.13 2.01 6.48
N SER A 83 7.74 3.16 6.23
CA SER A 83 9.15 3.37 6.54
C SER A 83 9.34 3.33 8.05
N VAL A 84 10.33 2.55 8.51
CA VAL A 84 10.71 2.54 9.93
C VAL A 84 11.60 3.77 10.17
N PRO A 85 11.24 4.66 11.11
CA PRO A 85 12.05 5.84 11.41
C PRO A 85 13.45 5.47 11.89
N THR A 86 14.45 6.28 11.54
CA THR A 86 15.86 6.08 11.87
C THR A 86 16.38 6.97 13.01
N ASP A 87 15.56 7.93 13.45
CA ASP A 87 15.92 8.95 14.46
C ASP A 87 17.12 9.83 14.06
N ASP A 88 17.34 10.02 12.76
CA ASP A 88 18.42 10.87 12.26
C ASP A 88 18.09 12.37 12.27
N GLY A 89 16.84 12.74 12.54
CA GLY A 89 16.36 14.12 12.65
C GLY A 89 16.17 14.82 11.30
N SER A 90 16.29 14.11 10.19
CA SER A 90 16.00 14.65 8.87
C SER A 90 14.50 14.91 8.66
N ASP A 91 14.15 15.75 7.67
CA ASP A 91 12.75 15.98 7.30
C ASP A 91 12.06 14.70 6.86
N GLY A 92 12.77 13.83 6.14
CA GLY A 92 12.28 12.51 5.74
C GLY A 92 11.99 11.60 6.94
N ASP A 93 12.87 11.59 7.94
CA ASP A 93 12.66 10.84 9.18
C ASP A 93 11.47 11.38 9.99
N ASN A 94 11.37 12.71 10.12
CA ASN A 94 10.25 13.35 10.81
C ASN A 94 8.92 13.04 10.10
N TRP A 95 8.92 13.01 8.78
CA TRP A 95 7.75 12.59 7.99
C TRP A 95 7.42 11.11 8.22
N ALA A 96 8.40 10.21 8.14
CA ALA A 96 8.21 8.80 8.41
C ALA A 96 7.59 8.54 9.79
N LYS A 97 8.05 9.27 10.84
CA LYS A 97 7.47 9.23 12.18
C LYS A 97 5.99 9.60 12.20
N ARG A 98 5.61 10.68 11.51
CA ARG A 98 4.21 11.13 11.44
C ARG A 98 3.33 10.08 10.75
N VAL A 99 3.76 9.58 9.58
CA VAL A 99 3.01 8.57 8.84
C VAL A 99 2.88 7.28 9.64
N PHE A 100 3.97 6.81 10.23
CA PHE A 100 3.99 5.61 11.07
C PHE A 100 3.01 5.75 12.22
N ARG A 101 3.11 6.85 12.99
CA ARG A 101 2.23 7.14 14.12
C ARG A 101 0.77 7.18 13.69
N THR A 102 0.43 7.92 12.63
CA THR A 102 -0.95 7.99 12.11
C THR A 102 -1.52 6.62 11.77
N CYS A 103 -0.72 5.75 11.15
CA CYS A 103 -1.18 4.40 10.81
C CYS A 103 -1.36 3.51 12.04
N ILE A 104 -0.49 3.63 13.05
CA ILE A 104 -0.62 2.87 14.29
C ILE A 104 -1.81 3.36 15.11
N GLU A 105 -2.00 4.68 15.26
CA GLU A 105 -3.18 5.26 15.93
C GLU A 105 -4.48 4.77 15.28
N ALA A 106 -4.55 4.71 13.95
CA ALA A 106 -5.72 4.16 13.27
C ALA A 106 -6.01 2.68 13.62
N VAL A 107 -4.98 1.88 13.85
CA VAL A 107 -5.15 0.50 14.34
C VAL A 107 -5.60 0.48 15.79
N GLU A 108 -5.04 1.31 16.66
CA GLU A 108 -5.45 1.42 18.06
C GLU A 108 -6.91 1.86 18.20
N ASP A 109 -7.31 2.90 17.46
CA ASP A 109 -8.70 3.41 17.43
C ASP A 109 -9.69 2.34 16.93
N SER A 110 -9.23 1.47 16.05
CA SER A 110 -10.05 0.38 15.48
C SER A 110 -10.17 -0.85 16.40
N ASN A 111 -9.34 -0.94 17.45
CA ASN A 111 -9.25 -2.13 18.31
C ASN A 111 -9.20 -1.73 19.78
N PRO A 112 -10.36 -1.47 20.44
CA PRO A 112 -10.41 -1.06 21.83
C PRO A 112 -9.58 -1.95 22.76
N GLY A 113 -8.73 -1.33 23.58
CA GLY A 113 -7.83 -2.03 24.49
C GLY A 113 -6.52 -2.54 23.87
N TYR A 114 -6.31 -2.32 22.58
CA TYR A 114 -5.02 -2.55 21.95
C TYR A 114 -4.17 -1.27 22.02
N HIS A 115 -2.91 -1.43 22.44
CA HIS A 115 -1.87 -0.40 22.37
C HIS A 115 -0.64 -0.98 21.72
N TRP A 116 0.01 -0.19 20.87
CA TRP A 116 1.23 -0.57 20.18
C TRP A 116 2.41 -0.68 21.16
N ASP A 117 3.03 -1.83 21.20
CA ASP A 117 4.13 -2.17 22.11
C ASP A 117 5.47 -2.42 21.38
N TRP A 118 5.59 -1.94 20.14
CA TRP A 118 6.75 -2.13 19.27
C TRP A 118 6.97 -3.60 18.83
N TYR A 119 5.95 -4.43 18.99
CA TYR A 119 5.98 -5.81 18.53
C TYR A 119 5.04 -5.99 17.33
N GLU A 120 5.65 -6.10 16.12
CA GLU A 120 4.92 -6.11 14.86
C GLU A 120 3.93 -7.29 14.73
N ALA A 121 4.26 -8.44 15.31
CA ALA A 121 3.35 -9.59 15.29
C ALA A 121 2.04 -9.34 16.06
N GLY A 122 2.03 -8.39 17.01
CA GLY A 122 0.83 -7.95 17.75
C GLY A 122 -0.22 -7.30 16.85
N LEU A 123 0.15 -6.82 15.66
CA LEU A 123 -0.78 -6.30 14.67
C LEU A 123 -1.66 -7.39 14.03
N LYS A 124 -1.21 -8.64 14.04
CA LYS A 124 -1.97 -9.74 13.42
C LYS A 124 -3.36 -9.88 14.04
N GLY A 125 -4.36 -9.97 13.19
CA GLY A 125 -5.76 -10.13 13.57
C GLY A 125 -6.47 -8.82 13.92
N LYS A 126 -5.77 -7.69 13.96
CA LYS A 126 -6.36 -6.37 14.22
C LYS A 126 -7.14 -5.86 13.01
N PHE A 127 -8.15 -5.05 13.26
CA PHE A 127 -8.94 -4.38 12.25
C PHE A 127 -8.39 -2.99 11.98
N THR A 128 -8.59 -2.48 10.77
CA THR A 128 -8.25 -1.11 10.35
C THR A 128 -8.98 -0.79 9.04
N GLY A 129 -9.20 0.47 8.75
CA GLY A 129 -9.52 0.91 7.41
C GLY A 129 -8.23 1.07 6.59
N VAL A 130 -8.27 0.69 5.31
CA VAL A 130 -7.16 0.93 4.39
C VAL A 130 -7.63 1.87 3.29
N LEU A 131 -6.98 3.02 3.19
CA LEU A 131 -7.23 4.01 2.16
C LEU A 131 -6.34 3.72 0.95
N PHE A 132 -6.95 3.67 -0.24
CA PHE A 132 -6.28 3.42 -1.51
C PHE A 132 -6.33 4.68 -2.37
N ARG A 133 -5.24 4.94 -3.09
CA ARG A 133 -5.17 5.96 -4.12
C ARG A 133 -4.83 5.35 -5.48
N ASN A 134 -5.20 6.00 -6.56
CA ASN A 134 -4.76 5.60 -7.88
C ASN A 134 -3.29 5.99 -8.07
N GLU A 135 -2.49 5.05 -8.55
CA GLU A 135 -1.13 5.28 -9.02
C GLU A 135 -1.03 4.92 -10.50
N GLU A 136 -0.48 5.84 -11.29
CA GLU A 136 -0.22 5.59 -12.71
C GLU A 136 0.92 4.57 -12.85
N TRP A 137 0.78 3.65 -13.78
CA TRP A 137 1.84 2.71 -14.12
C TRP A 137 2.11 2.75 -15.62
N GLU A 138 3.35 2.43 -16.00
CA GLU A 138 3.76 2.24 -17.38
C GLU A 138 4.52 0.92 -17.50
N TYR A 139 4.15 0.13 -18.50
CA TYR A 139 4.85 -1.11 -18.82
C TYR A 139 4.76 -1.38 -20.32
N ASN A 140 5.90 -1.59 -20.99
CA ASN A 140 5.99 -1.84 -22.44
C ASN A 140 5.19 -0.82 -23.28
N GLY A 141 5.31 0.48 -22.96
CA GLY A 141 4.64 1.57 -23.65
C GLY A 141 3.12 1.67 -23.42
N LYS A 142 2.57 0.84 -22.52
CA LYS A 142 1.18 0.93 -22.07
C LYS A 142 1.13 1.61 -20.72
N THR A 143 0.23 2.56 -20.56
CA THR A 143 -0.03 3.25 -19.29
C THR A 143 -1.40 2.89 -18.77
N GLY A 144 -1.59 3.02 -17.46
CA GLY A 144 -2.88 2.80 -16.83
C GLY A 144 -2.84 3.19 -15.36
N TRP A 145 -3.97 3.08 -14.69
CA TRP A 145 -4.11 3.40 -13.29
C TRP A 145 -4.42 2.14 -12.49
N LYS A 146 -3.90 2.06 -11.27
CA LYS A 146 -4.26 1.00 -10.32
C LYS A 146 -4.38 1.58 -8.92
N ALA A 147 -5.32 1.08 -8.13
CA ALA A 147 -5.43 1.43 -6.74
C ALA A 147 -4.32 0.75 -5.93
N MET A 148 -3.59 1.55 -5.16
CA MET A 148 -2.52 1.11 -4.28
C MET A 148 -2.82 1.50 -2.83
N PRO A 149 -2.47 0.66 -1.83
CA PRO A 149 -2.59 1.03 -0.43
C PRO A 149 -1.77 2.28 -0.14
N PHE A 150 -2.41 3.27 0.49
CA PHE A 150 -1.80 4.56 0.77
C PHE A 150 -1.51 4.75 2.26
N ARG A 151 -2.52 4.52 3.13
CA ARG A 151 -2.38 4.61 4.59
C ARG A 151 -3.51 3.90 5.30
N PHE A 152 -3.34 3.67 6.60
CA PHE A 152 -4.44 3.25 7.47
C PHE A 152 -5.26 4.44 7.95
N ILE A 153 -6.54 4.19 8.18
CA ILE A 153 -7.52 5.07 8.82
C ILE A 153 -8.33 4.24 9.81
N PRO A 154 -9.07 4.86 10.74
CA PRO A 154 -9.97 4.11 11.61
C PRO A 154 -10.94 3.23 10.81
N TYR A 155 -11.18 2.02 11.30
CA TYR A 155 -12.06 1.04 10.65
C TYR A 155 -13.47 1.61 10.40
N GLN A 156 -14.01 2.32 11.40
CA GLN A 156 -15.34 2.94 11.31
C GLN A 156 -15.41 4.04 10.25
N ASP A 157 -14.33 4.78 10.03
CA ASP A 157 -14.27 5.80 8.98
C ASP A 157 -14.35 5.17 7.59
N ALA A 158 -13.69 4.01 7.41
CA ALA A 158 -13.79 3.25 6.16
C ALA A 158 -15.20 2.70 5.93
N GLN A 159 -15.90 2.25 7.00
CA GLN A 159 -17.27 1.75 6.91
C GLN A 159 -18.28 2.86 6.61
N SER A 160 -18.16 4.00 7.30
CA SER A 160 -19.13 5.11 7.21
C SER A 160 -18.90 6.02 6.01
N GLY A 161 -17.78 5.87 5.29
CA GLY A 161 -17.40 6.78 4.21
C GLY A 161 -16.85 8.12 4.70
N ASN A 162 -16.47 8.23 5.98
CA ASN A 162 -15.90 9.46 6.56
C ASN A 162 -14.41 9.58 6.26
N PHE A 163 -14.06 9.72 4.99
CA PHE A 163 -12.68 9.91 4.56
C PHE A 163 -12.60 10.82 3.33
N LYS A 164 -11.44 11.42 3.13
CA LYS A 164 -11.12 12.17 1.92
C LYS A 164 -10.24 11.30 1.02
N LEU A 165 -10.64 11.15 -0.24
CA LEU A 165 -9.81 10.47 -1.23
C LEU A 165 -8.49 11.23 -1.43
N PRO A 166 -7.35 10.55 -1.38
CA PRO A 166 -6.08 11.15 -1.71
C PRO A 166 -6.02 11.49 -3.21
N LYS A 167 -5.18 12.45 -3.55
CA LYS A 167 -4.93 12.77 -4.96
C LYS A 167 -4.30 11.58 -5.67
N ASP A 168 -4.66 11.40 -6.93
CA ASP A 168 -4.02 10.42 -7.81
C ASP A 168 -2.53 10.74 -7.94
N LYS A 169 -1.70 9.69 -8.01
CA LYS A 169 -0.25 9.81 -8.18
C LYS A 169 0.12 9.50 -9.64
N PRO A 170 0.35 10.53 -10.48
CA PRO A 170 0.85 10.33 -11.83
C PRO A 170 2.32 9.88 -11.81
N LEU A 171 2.77 9.21 -12.87
CA LEU A 171 4.18 8.95 -13.09
C LEU A 171 4.93 10.28 -13.29
N LYS A 172 6.05 10.41 -12.61
CA LYS A 172 6.99 11.53 -12.88
C LYS A 172 7.60 11.29 -14.27
N ARG A 173 7.15 12.07 -15.26
CA ARG A 173 7.75 12.07 -16.60
C ARG A 173 8.83 13.14 -16.61
N VAL A 174 10.08 12.72 -16.86
CA VAL A 174 11.16 13.66 -17.17
C VAL A 174 10.84 14.22 -18.56
N GLU A 175 10.54 15.51 -18.65
CA GLU A 175 10.39 16.15 -19.96
C GLU A 175 11.73 16.07 -20.72
N ALA A 176 11.70 15.37 -21.85
CA ALA A 176 12.86 15.24 -22.70
C ALA A 176 13.17 16.63 -23.28
N GLY A 177 14.23 17.29 -22.78
CA GLY A 177 14.70 18.55 -23.36
C GLY A 177 15.35 19.54 -22.41
N VAL A 178 15.30 19.34 -21.10
CA VAL A 178 16.03 20.21 -20.16
C VAL A 178 17.22 19.42 -19.58
N PRO A 179 18.49 19.87 -19.82
CA PRO A 179 19.61 19.22 -19.14
C PRO A 179 19.47 19.46 -17.64
N MET A 180 19.21 18.41 -16.88
CA MET A 180 19.17 18.48 -15.43
C MET A 180 20.54 18.88 -14.90
N SER A 181 20.61 19.95 -14.09
CA SER A 181 21.79 20.21 -13.29
C SER A 181 21.98 19.09 -12.26
N PHE A 182 23.21 18.84 -11.79
CA PHE A 182 23.47 17.88 -10.74
C PHE A 182 22.66 18.15 -9.46
N ALA A 183 22.32 19.40 -9.20
CA ALA A 183 21.45 19.82 -8.09
C ALA A 183 20.01 19.37 -8.30
N ASP A 184 19.48 19.43 -9.52
CA ASP A 184 18.12 18.99 -9.84
C ASP A 184 17.98 17.46 -9.81
N ALA A 185 19.05 16.74 -10.18
CA ALA A 185 19.08 15.28 -10.07
C ALA A 185 19.09 14.81 -8.60
N ALA A 186 19.82 15.50 -7.72
CA ALA A 186 19.82 15.23 -6.29
C ALA A 186 18.47 15.56 -5.63
N ALA A 187 17.83 16.67 -6.08
CA ALA A 187 16.50 17.05 -5.61
C ALA A 187 15.39 16.08 -6.10
N ALA A 188 15.53 15.50 -7.30
CA ALA A 188 14.58 14.53 -7.85
C ALA A 188 14.57 13.19 -7.10
N VAL A 189 15.67 12.85 -6.42
CA VAL A 189 15.77 11.64 -5.58
C VAL A 189 15.13 11.85 -4.20
N ASN A 190 15.05 13.10 -3.72
CA ASN A 190 14.55 13.46 -2.39
C ASN A 190 13.25 14.26 -2.40
N SER A 191 12.66 14.54 -3.55
CA SER A 191 11.51 15.43 -3.61
C SER A 191 10.19 14.71 -3.81
N ASP A 192 9.27 15.00 -2.93
CA ASP A 192 7.82 15.15 -3.12
C ASP A 192 6.91 13.94 -3.09
N ASP A 193 7.33 12.77 -2.66
CA ASP A 193 6.35 11.72 -2.37
C ASP A 193 5.63 11.92 -1.01
N ASP A 194 6.06 12.89 -0.20
CA ASP A 194 5.70 13.02 1.20
C ASP A 194 5.05 14.35 1.62
N LYS A 195 4.72 15.26 0.70
CA LYS A 195 3.96 16.46 1.06
C LYS A 195 2.47 16.14 1.22
N LEU A 196 1.94 16.53 2.38
CA LEU A 196 0.52 16.39 2.67
C LEU A 196 -0.31 17.26 1.72
N PRO A 197 -1.50 16.81 1.29
CA PRO A 197 -2.34 17.53 0.32
C PRO A 197 -2.89 18.88 0.79
N TRP A 198 -2.51 19.37 1.97
CA TRP A 198 -3.01 20.60 2.60
C TRP A 198 -1.93 21.63 2.98
N GLU A 199 -0.69 21.46 2.52
CA GLU A 199 0.32 22.52 2.54
C GLU A 199 0.30 23.35 1.26
#